data_3617b0ab3f677fdbd1a7696743d41f29
#
_entry.id   3617b0ab3f677fdbd1a7696743d41f29
#
_cell.length_a   1.000
_cell.length_b   1.000
_cell.length_c   1.000
_cell.angle_alpha   90.00
_cell.angle_beta   90.00
_cell.angle_gamma   90.00
#
_symmetry.space_group_name_H-M   'P 1'
#
loop_
_entity.id
_entity.type
_entity.pdbx_description
1 polymer ?
#
loop_
_entity_poly.entity_id
_entity_poly.type
_entity_poly.pdbx_seq_one_letter_code
_entity_poly.pdbx_strand_id
1 'polypeptide(L)'
;MRIPLDTTPEQLARLVSLQDAFTEVCNALAPTVQKSRCWNRVALHHMVYKSLREQFPALGSQMVCNAIYLVSRTSRLLFQHPQSPLNLTKLGDKPLPMLHFAANCPVYFDRHTLSVKDGQLSLFTL
;
A
#
# COMPACT_ATOMS: atom_id res chain seq x y z
N MET A 1 -0.95 18.69 4.24
CA MET A 1 -0.68 19.06 5.63
C MET A 1 0.19 17.99 6.29
N ARG A 2 1.18 18.39 7.06
CA ARG A 2 2.00 17.50 7.88
C ARG A 2 1.81 17.85 9.34
N ILE A 3 1.56 16.82 10.15
CA ILE A 3 1.38 16.97 11.59
C ILE A 3 2.47 16.13 12.26
N PRO A 4 3.40 16.74 13.03
CA PRO A 4 4.37 15.97 13.77
C PRO A 4 3.69 15.19 14.90
N LEU A 5 4.18 13.98 15.15
CA LEU A 5 3.67 13.12 16.22
C LEU A 5 4.69 13.04 17.34
N ASP A 6 4.22 13.20 18.58
CA ASP A 6 5.02 12.92 19.75
C ASP A 6 4.97 11.41 20.04
N THR A 7 6.10 10.75 19.92
CA THR A 7 6.17 9.31 20.13
C THR A 7 7.28 8.97 21.12
N THR A 8 7.06 7.89 21.88
CA THR A 8 8.13 7.26 22.64
C THR A 8 9.04 6.48 21.68
N PRO A 9 10.29 6.16 22.07
CA PRO A 9 11.15 5.32 21.24
C PRO A 9 10.51 3.96 20.89
N GLU A 10 9.74 3.37 21.80
CA GLU A 10 9.03 2.12 21.56
C GLU A 10 7.95 2.29 20.50
N GLN A 11 7.14 3.35 20.60
CA GLN A 11 6.11 3.66 19.63
C GLN A 11 6.71 3.90 18.23
N LEU A 12 7.80 4.64 18.17
CA LEU A 12 8.50 4.88 16.90
C LEU A 12 9.00 3.57 16.29
N ALA A 13 9.57 2.68 17.09
CA ALA A 13 10.04 1.37 16.61
C ALA A 13 8.88 0.55 16.02
N ARG A 14 7.70 0.58 16.65
CA ARG A 14 6.50 -0.10 16.13
C ARG A 14 6.03 0.49 14.82
N LEU A 15 6.05 1.82 14.69
CA LEU A 15 5.68 2.49 13.44
C LEU A 15 6.64 2.16 12.31
N VAL A 16 7.93 2.10 12.59
CA VAL A 16 8.94 1.71 11.59
C VAL A 16 8.73 0.26 11.16
N SER A 17 8.48 -0.65 12.10
CA SER A 17 8.18 -2.06 11.80
C SER A 17 6.92 -2.20 10.94
N LEU A 18 5.88 -1.42 11.24
CA LEU A 18 4.66 -1.39 10.43
C LEU A 18 4.96 -0.89 9.01
N GLN A 19 5.75 0.17 8.89
CA GLN A 19 6.11 0.71 7.58
C GLN A 19 6.88 -0.32 6.74
N ASP A 20 7.81 -1.03 7.35
CA ASP A 20 8.58 -2.07 6.67
C ASP A 20 7.66 -3.20 6.19
N ALA A 21 6.78 -3.69 7.05
CA ALA A 21 5.84 -4.76 6.71
C ALA A 21 4.86 -4.32 5.63
N PHE A 22 4.34 -3.11 5.73
CA PHE A 22 3.41 -2.55 4.73
C PHE A 22 4.09 -2.44 3.35
N THR A 23 5.31 -1.94 3.32
CA THR A 23 6.10 -1.83 2.09
C THR A 23 6.37 -3.21 1.47
N GLU A 24 6.67 -4.21 2.30
CA GLU A 24 6.87 -5.59 1.82
C GLU A 24 5.60 -6.13 1.16
N VAL A 25 4.43 -5.88 1.73
CA VAL A 25 3.16 -6.31 1.14
C VAL A 25 2.93 -5.63 -0.20
N CYS A 26 3.15 -4.32 -0.29
CA CYS A 26 3.02 -3.59 -1.55
C CYS A 26 3.94 -4.16 -2.63
N ASN A 27 5.19 -4.45 -2.28
CA ASN A 27 6.15 -5.03 -3.21
C ASN A 27 5.82 -6.48 -3.56
N ALA A 28 5.21 -7.23 -2.64
CA ALA A 28 4.81 -8.62 -2.90
C ALA A 28 3.67 -8.72 -3.92
N LEU A 29 2.79 -7.72 -3.97
CA LEU A 29 1.67 -7.77 -4.92
C LEU A 29 1.96 -7.07 -6.26
N ALA A 30 3.05 -6.31 -6.35
CA ALA A 30 3.43 -5.62 -7.58
C ALA A 30 3.61 -6.57 -8.79
N PRO A 31 4.23 -7.77 -8.65
CA PRO A 31 4.33 -8.71 -9.77
C PRO A 31 2.98 -9.16 -10.33
N THR A 32 1.97 -9.31 -9.48
CA THR A 32 0.62 -9.67 -9.91
C THR A 32 0.02 -8.57 -10.78
N VAL A 33 0.19 -7.30 -10.39
CA VAL A 33 -0.25 -6.17 -11.21
C VAL A 33 0.44 -6.17 -12.57
N GLN A 34 1.75 -6.36 -12.58
CA GLN A 34 2.51 -6.38 -13.83
C GLN A 34 2.05 -7.48 -14.78
N LYS A 35 1.88 -8.71 -14.27
CA LYS A 35 1.49 -9.85 -15.08
C LYS A 35 0.06 -9.78 -15.56
N SER A 36 -0.87 -9.46 -14.66
CA SER A 36 -2.30 -9.48 -14.96
C SER A 36 -2.77 -8.21 -15.66
N ARG A 37 -1.99 -7.12 -15.60
CA ARG A 37 -2.37 -5.78 -16.04
C ARG A 37 -3.69 -5.35 -15.38
N CYS A 38 -3.92 -5.81 -14.16
CA CYS A 38 -5.12 -5.55 -13.37
C CYS A 38 -4.75 -4.74 -12.12
N TRP A 39 -5.38 -3.59 -11.96
CA TRP A 39 -5.24 -2.75 -10.78
C TRP A 39 -6.58 -2.25 -10.25
N ASN A 40 -7.68 -2.80 -10.73
CA ASN A 40 -8.98 -2.57 -10.10
C ASN A 40 -8.93 -3.13 -8.68
N ARG A 41 -9.30 -2.32 -7.68
CA ARG A 41 -9.17 -2.70 -6.28
C ARG A 41 -9.91 -3.99 -5.94
N VAL A 42 -11.14 -4.13 -6.42
CA VAL A 42 -11.96 -5.32 -6.12
C VAL A 42 -11.38 -6.56 -6.77
N ALA A 43 -11.04 -6.48 -8.05
CA ALA A 43 -10.46 -7.60 -8.78
C ALA A 43 -9.10 -8.00 -8.20
N LEU A 44 -8.25 -7.01 -7.91
CA LEU A 44 -6.94 -7.26 -7.31
C LEU A 44 -7.06 -7.90 -5.93
N HIS A 45 -8.02 -7.43 -5.11
CA HIS A 45 -8.31 -8.03 -3.82
C HIS A 45 -8.61 -9.52 -3.95
N HIS A 46 -9.51 -9.90 -4.86
CA HIS A 46 -9.84 -11.31 -5.09
C HIS A 46 -8.64 -12.14 -5.53
N MET A 47 -7.70 -11.54 -6.26
CA MET A 47 -6.52 -12.26 -6.75
C MET A 47 -5.47 -12.48 -5.67
N VAL A 48 -5.28 -11.55 -4.74
CA VAL A 48 -4.09 -11.54 -3.87
C VAL A 48 -4.38 -11.61 -2.37
N TYR A 49 -5.60 -11.30 -1.91
CA TYR A 49 -5.88 -11.13 -0.49
C TYR A 49 -5.54 -12.38 0.32
N LYS A 50 -6.02 -13.54 -0.10
CA LYS A 50 -5.80 -14.79 0.65
C LYS A 50 -4.31 -15.11 0.76
N SER A 51 -3.58 -15.01 -0.33
CA SER A 51 -2.14 -15.26 -0.37
C SER A 51 -1.38 -14.27 0.52
N LEU A 52 -1.72 -13.00 0.47
CA LEU A 52 -1.09 -11.98 1.30
C LEU A 52 -1.38 -12.20 2.78
N ARG A 53 -2.59 -12.63 3.14
CA ARG A 53 -2.92 -12.95 4.52
C ARG A 53 -2.10 -14.13 5.05
N GLU A 54 -1.85 -15.13 4.21
CA GLU A 54 -1.00 -16.26 4.55
C GLU A 54 0.47 -15.88 4.67
N GLN A 55 0.96 -15.02 3.79
CA GLN A 55 2.35 -14.55 3.77
C GLN A 55 2.67 -13.57 4.91
N PHE A 56 1.72 -12.70 5.26
CA PHE A 56 1.91 -11.60 6.21
C PHE A 56 0.85 -11.64 7.32
N PRO A 57 0.81 -12.73 8.12
CA PRO A 57 -0.26 -12.88 9.12
C PRO A 57 -0.25 -11.80 10.21
N ALA A 58 0.93 -11.24 10.53
CA ALA A 58 1.05 -10.23 11.57
C ALA A 58 0.47 -8.86 11.16
N LEU A 59 0.34 -8.58 9.87
CA LEU A 59 -0.09 -7.26 9.41
C LEU A 59 -1.59 -7.00 9.63
N GLY A 60 -2.39 -8.03 9.76
CA GLY A 60 -3.84 -7.89 9.94
C GLY A 60 -4.58 -7.65 8.64
N SER A 61 -5.87 -8.02 8.64
CA SER A 61 -6.69 -8.01 7.43
C SER A 61 -6.91 -6.61 6.86
N GLN A 62 -7.17 -5.63 7.73
CA GLN A 62 -7.47 -4.29 7.26
C GLN A 62 -6.25 -3.61 6.66
N MET A 63 -5.06 -3.82 7.24
CA MET A 63 -3.84 -3.25 6.69
C MET A 63 -3.46 -3.90 5.36
N VAL A 64 -3.73 -5.18 5.17
CA VAL A 64 -3.56 -5.83 3.86
C VAL A 64 -4.51 -5.19 2.84
N CYS A 65 -5.77 -4.94 3.22
CA CYS A 65 -6.71 -4.23 2.35
C CYS A 65 -6.20 -2.82 2.00
N ASN A 66 -5.62 -2.12 2.97
CA ASN A 66 -5.06 -0.79 2.76
C ASN A 66 -3.88 -0.82 1.79
N ALA A 67 -3.03 -1.83 1.86
CA ALA A 67 -1.92 -2.02 0.92
C ALA A 67 -2.44 -2.28 -0.50
N ILE A 68 -3.44 -3.14 -0.64
CA ILE A 68 -4.09 -3.40 -1.94
C ILE A 68 -4.67 -2.10 -2.51
N TYR A 69 -5.34 -1.31 -1.67
CA TYR A 69 -5.89 -0.02 -2.08
C TYR A 69 -4.79 0.93 -2.57
N LEU A 70 -3.69 1.03 -1.83
CA LEU A 70 -2.58 1.92 -2.20
C LEU A 70 -1.98 1.52 -3.54
N VAL A 71 -1.70 0.24 -3.74
CA VAL A 71 -1.12 -0.25 -5.00
C VAL A 71 -2.10 -0.05 -6.17
N SER A 72 -3.38 -0.31 -5.96
CA SER A 72 -4.41 -0.05 -6.95
C SER A 72 -4.45 1.43 -7.36
N ARG A 73 -4.45 2.32 -6.39
CA ARG A 73 -4.47 3.77 -6.64
C ARG A 73 -3.20 4.24 -7.34
N THR A 74 -2.04 3.79 -6.89
CA THR A 74 -0.75 4.14 -7.49
C THR A 74 -0.69 3.67 -8.94
N SER A 75 -1.11 2.45 -9.20
CA SER A 75 -1.15 1.88 -10.55
C SER A 75 -2.06 2.69 -11.46
N ARG A 76 -3.24 3.07 -10.98
CA ARG A 76 -4.17 3.88 -11.74
C ARG A 76 -3.59 5.24 -12.11
N LEU A 77 -2.93 5.90 -11.16
CA LEU A 77 -2.29 7.19 -11.39
C LEU A 77 -1.15 7.09 -12.38
N LEU A 78 -0.36 6.02 -12.33
CA LEU A 78 0.78 5.84 -13.24
C LEU A 78 0.36 5.39 -14.64
N PHE A 79 -0.61 4.48 -14.74
CA PHE A 79 -0.92 3.83 -16.01
C PHE A 79 -2.13 4.41 -16.74
N GLN A 80 -2.99 5.15 -16.05
CA GLN A 80 -4.22 5.72 -16.64
C GLN A 80 -4.23 7.25 -16.70
N HIS A 81 -3.42 7.93 -15.90
CA HIS A 81 -3.43 9.39 -15.89
C HIS A 81 -2.82 9.93 -17.20
N PRO A 82 -3.50 10.88 -17.91
CA PRO A 82 -3.02 11.38 -19.20
C PRO A 82 -1.65 12.03 -19.15
N GLN A 83 -1.27 12.63 -18.02
CA GLN A 83 0.01 13.31 -17.85
C GLN A 83 1.15 12.36 -17.43
N SER A 84 0.83 11.12 -17.10
CA SER A 84 1.86 10.18 -16.67
C SER A 84 2.73 9.73 -17.84
N PRO A 85 4.06 9.72 -17.68
CA PRO A 85 4.96 9.16 -18.71
C PRO A 85 4.78 7.65 -18.92
N LEU A 86 4.17 6.96 -17.94
CA LEU A 86 3.90 5.52 -17.98
C LEU A 86 2.47 5.19 -18.38
N ASN A 87 1.72 6.18 -18.89
CA ASN A 87 0.35 5.97 -19.36
C ASN A 87 0.31 4.85 -20.42
N LEU A 88 -0.73 4.01 -20.38
CA LEU A 88 -0.87 2.86 -21.28
C LEU A 88 -0.78 3.23 -22.76
N THR A 89 -1.34 4.37 -23.14
CA THR A 89 -1.26 4.85 -24.53
C THR A 89 0.20 5.11 -24.96
N LYS A 90 0.99 5.66 -24.04
CA LYS A 90 2.42 5.94 -24.30
C LYS A 90 3.27 4.68 -24.28
N LEU A 91 2.89 3.68 -23.45
CA LEU A 91 3.59 2.41 -23.37
C LEU A 91 3.35 1.54 -24.61
N GLY A 92 2.16 1.63 -25.20
CA GLY A 92 1.79 0.79 -26.35
C GLY A 92 1.86 -0.69 -26.02
N ASP A 93 2.61 -1.45 -26.81
CA ASP A 93 2.76 -2.90 -26.63
C ASP A 93 3.88 -3.30 -25.66
N LYS A 94 4.58 -2.30 -25.08
CA LYS A 94 5.64 -2.58 -24.11
C LYS A 94 5.05 -3.21 -22.85
N PRO A 95 5.80 -4.10 -22.17
CA PRO A 95 5.34 -4.65 -20.89
C PRO A 95 5.21 -3.55 -19.86
N LEU A 96 4.27 -3.74 -18.91
CA LEU A 96 4.15 -2.83 -17.77
C LEU A 96 5.44 -2.84 -16.95
N PRO A 97 5.92 -1.68 -16.53
CA PRO A 97 7.04 -1.66 -15.58
C PRO A 97 6.63 -2.27 -14.25
N MET A 98 7.60 -2.92 -13.59
CA MET A 98 7.41 -3.43 -12.24
C MET A 98 7.41 -2.26 -11.26
N LEU A 99 6.32 -2.10 -10.51
CA LEU A 99 6.27 -1.11 -9.44
C LEU A 99 7.18 -1.53 -8.29
N HIS A 100 7.89 -0.57 -7.73
CA HIS A 100 8.71 -0.78 -6.53
C HIS A 100 8.41 0.33 -5.53
N PHE A 101 8.03 -0.08 -4.32
CA PHE A 101 7.74 0.83 -3.22
C PHE A 101 8.97 0.94 -2.33
N ALA A 102 9.46 2.17 -2.14
CA ALA A 102 10.66 2.42 -1.36
C ALA A 102 10.41 2.19 0.14
N ALA A 103 11.49 1.97 0.88
CA ALA A 103 11.40 1.70 2.33
C ALA A 103 10.70 2.82 3.11
N ASN A 104 10.74 4.06 2.64
CA ASN A 104 10.06 5.19 3.25
C ASN A 104 8.67 5.46 2.66
N CYS A 105 8.09 4.50 1.93
CA CYS A 105 6.75 4.62 1.39
C CYS A 105 5.74 4.91 2.52
N PRO A 106 4.86 5.91 2.35
CA PRO A 106 3.86 6.21 3.36
C PRO A 106 2.89 5.04 3.55
N VAL A 107 2.58 4.75 4.81
CA VAL A 107 1.56 3.76 5.16
C VAL A 107 0.19 4.43 5.03
N TYR A 108 -0.74 3.76 4.36
CA TYR A 108 -2.12 4.23 4.26
C TYR A 108 -2.93 3.70 5.44
N PHE A 109 -3.54 4.62 6.18
CA PHE A 109 -4.47 4.30 7.27
C PHE A 109 -5.87 4.77 6.88
N ASP A 110 -6.85 3.94 7.14
CA ASP A 110 -8.25 4.28 6.96
C ASP A 110 -8.94 4.46 8.33
N ARG A 111 -10.25 4.68 8.32
CA ARG A 111 -11.03 4.88 9.54
C ARG A 111 -11.04 3.67 10.49
N HIS A 112 -10.68 2.49 10.00
CA HIS A 112 -10.62 1.26 10.80
C HIS A 112 -9.27 1.06 11.48
N THR A 113 -8.25 1.76 11.01
CA THR A 113 -6.87 1.60 11.49
C THR A 113 -6.30 2.86 12.13
N LEU A 114 -7.04 3.96 12.08
CA LEU A 114 -6.63 5.24 12.64
C LEU A 114 -7.84 5.93 13.28
N SER A 115 -7.66 6.46 14.48
CA SER A 115 -8.65 7.31 15.13
C SER A 115 -8.01 8.44 15.90
N VAL A 116 -8.73 9.55 16.04
CA VAL A 116 -8.28 10.72 16.79
C VAL A 116 -9.31 10.99 17.89
N LYS A 117 -8.84 11.08 19.14
CA LYS A 117 -9.69 11.38 20.29
C LYS A 117 -8.90 12.17 21.31
N ASP A 118 -9.48 13.29 21.79
CA ASP A 118 -8.90 14.13 22.83
C ASP A 118 -7.44 14.54 22.53
N GLY A 119 -7.17 14.92 21.28
CA GLY A 119 -5.84 15.31 20.84
C GLY A 119 -4.84 14.17 20.70
N GLN A 120 -5.29 12.92 20.88
CA GLN A 120 -4.44 11.74 20.73
C GLN A 120 -4.80 10.97 19.46
N LEU A 121 -3.77 10.45 18.81
CA LEU A 121 -3.90 9.65 17.62
C LEU A 121 -3.66 8.18 17.97
N SER A 122 -4.66 7.34 17.68
CA SER A 122 -4.54 5.88 17.83
C SER A 122 -4.33 5.26 16.46
N LEU A 123 -3.27 4.47 16.33
CA LEU A 123 -2.88 3.83 15.08
C LEU A 123 -2.76 2.32 15.30
N PHE A 124 -3.16 1.56 14.29
CA PHE A 124 -2.81 0.16 14.24
C PHE A 124 -1.27 0.04 14.12
N THR A 125 -0.68 -0.88 14.88
CA THR A 125 0.74 -1.25 14.75
C THR A 125 0.88 -2.77 14.82
N LEU A 126 2.05 -3.24 14.50
CA LEU A 126 2.37 -4.66 14.65
C LEU A 126 2.48 -5.07 16.11
#